data_487aaeddb7124c01cd7884c0d0a06544
#
_entry.id   487aaeddb7124c01cd7884c0d0a06544
#
_cell.length_a   1.000
_cell.length_b   1.000
_cell.length_c   1.000
_cell.angle_alpha   90.00
_cell.angle_beta   90.00
_cell.angle_gamma   90.00
#
_symmetry.space_group_name_H-M   'P 1'
#
loop_
_entity.id
_entity.type
_entity.pdbx_description
1 polymer ?
#
loop_
_entity_poly.entity_id
_entity_poly.type
_entity_poly.pdbx_seq_one_letter_code
_entity_poly.pdbx_strand_id
1 'polypeptide(L)'
;KLPKRKGTRPSIAPFAIPHRQTNQFNDPQIRSIQQKLFDDEVAKNVSLVHYQTSGFERNNSAIFLNDTLHANKDMNRVTHGEIGHIHPSDGSMHMTFLSPSDAKTVIEAGWGEFHGLAGDARLTQTYMMLYSPRDSKELEVTRLILEAAIQYATFVPPK
;
A
#
# COMPACT_ATOMS: atom_id res chain seq x y z
N LYS A 1 -2.83 -16.78 4.04
CA LYS A 1 -1.48 -17.01 3.48
C LYS A 1 -1.49 -16.57 2.03
N LEU A 2 -0.62 -15.63 1.65
CA LEU A 2 -0.50 -15.18 0.26
C LEU A 2 0.19 -16.25 -0.61
N PRO A 3 -0.21 -16.41 -1.89
CA PRO A 3 0.54 -17.22 -2.84
C PRO A 3 1.89 -16.58 -3.11
N LYS A 4 2.89 -17.37 -3.47
CA LYS A 4 4.18 -16.81 -3.90
C LYS A 4 4.05 -16.11 -5.26
N ARG A 5 4.62 -14.90 -5.37
CA ARG A 5 4.73 -14.19 -6.64
C ARG A 5 5.66 -14.96 -7.58
N LYS A 6 5.21 -15.15 -8.81
CA LYS A 6 5.98 -15.89 -9.82
C LYS A 6 6.97 -14.98 -10.54
N GLY A 7 8.10 -15.57 -10.95
CA GLY A 7 9.15 -14.88 -11.69
C GLY A 7 10.17 -14.18 -10.78
N THR A 8 11.00 -13.34 -11.38
CA THR A 8 12.04 -12.60 -10.68
C THR A 8 11.47 -11.37 -9.96
N ARG A 9 12.18 -10.92 -8.93
CA ARG A 9 11.91 -9.63 -8.28
C ARG A 9 12.07 -8.50 -9.32
N PRO A 10 11.18 -7.48 -9.33
CA PRO A 10 11.39 -6.29 -10.13
C PRO A 10 12.69 -5.56 -9.76
N SER A 11 13.25 -4.85 -10.71
CA SER A 11 14.34 -3.90 -10.45
C SER A 11 13.75 -2.63 -9.81
N ILE A 12 14.46 -2.11 -8.82
CA ILE A 12 14.07 -0.92 -8.06
C ILE A 12 15.13 0.16 -8.25
N ALA A 13 14.72 1.41 -8.27
CA ALA A 13 15.63 2.55 -8.34
C ALA A 13 16.67 2.48 -7.19
N PRO A 14 17.94 2.82 -7.47
CA PRO A 14 19.05 2.61 -6.51
C PRO A 14 19.07 3.62 -5.35
N PHE A 15 18.03 4.42 -5.20
CA PHE A 15 17.89 5.45 -4.17
C PHE A 15 16.52 5.34 -3.50
N ALA A 16 16.46 5.79 -2.25
CA ALA A 16 15.25 5.67 -1.45
C ALA A 16 14.12 6.62 -1.91
N ILE A 17 14.44 7.74 -2.53
CA ILE A 17 13.46 8.75 -2.97
C ILE A 17 13.85 9.26 -4.36
N PRO A 18 12.98 9.12 -5.36
CA PRO A 18 11.70 8.40 -5.32
C PRO A 18 11.89 6.88 -5.29
N HIS A 19 11.17 6.19 -4.40
CA HIS A 19 11.17 4.72 -4.34
C HIS A 19 10.24 4.18 -5.42
N ARG A 20 10.79 3.65 -6.50
CA ARG A 20 10.07 3.27 -7.73
C ARG A 20 10.58 1.96 -8.31
N GLN A 21 9.65 1.21 -8.86
CA GLN A 21 9.94 0.06 -9.73
C GLN A 21 10.44 0.57 -11.10
N THR A 22 11.46 -0.08 -11.68
CA THR A 22 12.09 0.36 -12.93
C THR A 22 11.87 -0.62 -14.10
N ASN A 23 11.27 -1.76 -13.85
CA ASN A 23 10.83 -2.72 -14.85
C ASN A 23 9.58 -3.48 -14.39
N GLN A 24 9.06 -4.41 -15.20
CA GLN A 24 7.86 -5.20 -14.91
C GLN A 24 6.62 -4.32 -14.58
N PHE A 25 6.47 -3.21 -15.27
CA PHE A 25 5.30 -2.33 -15.13
C PHE A 25 4.03 -3.06 -15.56
N ASN A 26 2.90 -2.72 -14.97
CA ASN A 26 1.63 -3.15 -15.51
C ASN A 26 1.30 -2.37 -16.80
N ASP A 27 0.55 -3.02 -17.69
CA ASP A 27 0.01 -2.34 -18.86
C ASP A 27 -1.13 -1.37 -18.47
N PRO A 28 -1.55 -0.45 -19.37
CA PRO A 28 -2.59 0.52 -19.09
C PRO A 28 -3.93 -0.09 -18.70
N GLN A 29 -4.28 -1.27 -19.22
CA GLN A 29 -5.54 -1.94 -18.89
C GLN A 29 -5.50 -2.47 -17.46
N ILE A 30 -4.43 -3.17 -17.06
CA ILE A 30 -4.24 -3.63 -15.69
C ILE A 30 -4.17 -2.46 -14.72
N ARG A 31 -3.54 -1.35 -15.09
CA ARG A 31 -3.49 -0.12 -14.26
C ARG A 31 -4.88 0.49 -14.04
N SER A 32 -5.71 0.52 -15.07
CA SER A 32 -7.09 0.98 -14.95
C SER A 32 -7.92 0.10 -14.00
N ILE A 33 -7.74 -1.23 -14.11
CA ILE A 33 -8.41 -2.19 -13.20
C ILE A 33 -7.87 -2.06 -11.77
N GLN A 34 -6.57 -1.82 -11.61
CA GLN A 34 -5.96 -1.56 -10.31
C GLN A 34 -6.54 -0.31 -9.64
N GLN A 35 -6.70 0.78 -10.39
CA GLN A 35 -7.35 2.00 -9.86
C GLN A 35 -8.80 1.70 -9.45
N LYS A 36 -9.56 1.02 -10.33
CA LYS A 36 -10.93 0.62 -10.03
C LYS A 36 -11.01 -0.25 -8.77
N LEU A 37 -10.06 -1.16 -8.57
CA LEU A 37 -9.99 -1.99 -7.35
C LEU A 37 -9.87 -1.10 -6.09
N PHE A 38 -9.01 -0.08 -6.12
CA PHE A 38 -8.88 0.88 -5.02
C PHE A 38 -10.18 1.66 -4.80
N ASP A 39 -10.82 2.11 -5.88
CA ASP A 39 -12.11 2.83 -5.82
C ASP A 39 -13.20 1.95 -5.20
N ASP A 40 -13.28 0.69 -5.61
CA ASP A 40 -14.25 -0.28 -5.08
C ASP A 40 -14.01 -0.55 -3.58
N GLU A 41 -12.75 -0.67 -3.14
CA GLU A 41 -12.43 -0.87 -1.72
C GLU A 41 -12.71 0.38 -0.87
N VAL A 42 -12.49 1.58 -1.40
CA VAL A 42 -12.90 2.83 -0.72
C VAL A 42 -14.42 2.92 -0.61
N ALA A 43 -15.15 2.62 -1.69
CA ALA A 43 -16.62 2.64 -1.69
C ALA A 43 -17.20 1.63 -0.71
N LYS A 44 -16.64 0.42 -0.65
CA LYS A 44 -17.04 -0.65 0.29
C LYS A 44 -16.81 -0.25 1.76
N ASN A 45 -15.78 0.56 2.03
CA ASN A 45 -15.34 0.97 3.36
C ASN A 45 -15.55 2.47 3.62
N VAL A 46 -16.54 3.10 3.00
CA VAL A 46 -16.78 4.57 3.04
C VAL A 46 -16.94 5.14 4.46
N SER A 47 -17.39 4.33 5.42
CA SER A 47 -17.46 4.73 6.83
C SER A 47 -16.10 4.77 7.53
N LEU A 48 -15.08 4.14 6.96
CA LEU A 48 -13.76 3.95 7.55
C LEU A 48 -12.66 4.76 6.86
N VAL A 49 -12.78 4.94 5.54
CA VAL A 49 -11.75 5.53 4.70
C VAL A 49 -12.32 6.47 3.65
N HIS A 50 -11.49 7.36 3.14
CA HIS A 50 -11.81 8.27 2.02
C HIS A 50 -10.56 8.54 1.18
N TYR A 51 -10.75 9.15 0.02
CA TYR A 51 -9.66 9.68 -0.77
C TYR A 51 -9.27 11.10 -0.36
N GLN A 52 -7.97 11.35 -0.32
CA GLN A 52 -7.37 12.67 -0.16
C GLN A 52 -6.08 12.75 -0.96
N THR A 53 -5.55 13.95 -1.19
CA THR A 53 -4.22 14.12 -1.80
C THR A 53 -3.15 13.50 -0.89
N SER A 54 -2.30 12.63 -1.45
CA SER A 54 -1.20 12.00 -0.72
C SER A 54 -0.28 13.03 -0.09
N GLY A 55 0.02 12.86 1.19
CA GLY A 55 1.03 13.65 1.90
C GLY A 55 2.46 13.31 1.45
N PHE A 56 2.68 12.09 0.96
CA PHE A 56 4.00 11.63 0.50
C PHE A 56 4.26 11.96 -0.97
N GLU A 57 3.26 11.74 -1.84
CA GLU A 57 3.38 11.98 -3.30
C GLU A 57 2.97 13.38 -3.75
N ARG A 58 2.18 14.10 -2.95
CA ARG A 58 1.70 15.47 -3.15
C ARG A 58 0.80 15.73 -4.37
N ASN A 59 0.88 14.91 -5.41
CA ASN A 59 0.16 15.10 -6.68
C ASN A 59 -0.85 13.99 -6.98
N ASN A 60 -0.88 12.92 -6.18
CA ASN A 60 -1.74 11.75 -6.41
C ASN A 60 -2.73 11.58 -5.27
N SER A 61 -3.83 10.92 -5.56
CA SER A 61 -4.79 10.50 -4.54
C SER A 61 -4.24 9.34 -3.74
N ALA A 62 -4.53 9.34 -2.44
CA ALA A 62 -4.24 8.26 -1.52
C ALA A 62 -5.47 7.93 -0.67
N ILE A 63 -5.52 6.73 -0.11
CA ILE A 63 -6.55 6.32 0.82
C ILE A 63 -6.14 6.77 2.22
N PHE A 64 -7.06 7.46 2.91
CA PHE A 64 -6.88 7.96 4.26
C PHE A 64 -7.95 7.40 5.20
N LEU A 65 -7.60 7.28 6.48
CA LEU A 65 -8.57 7.08 7.56
C LEU A 65 -9.51 8.28 7.67
N ASN A 66 -10.79 8.03 7.98
CA ASN A 66 -11.71 9.08 8.37
C ASN A 66 -11.28 9.71 9.70
N ASP A 67 -11.40 11.03 9.84
CA ASP A 67 -10.92 11.80 11.00
C ASP A 67 -11.52 11.34 12.34
N THR A 68 -12.69 10.71 12.32
CA THR A 68 -13.38 10.19 13.51
C THR A 68 -12.80 8.86 14.01
N LEU A 69 -11.92 8.23 13.25
CA LEU A 69 -11.38 6.91 13.55
C LEU A 69 -9.87 6.99 13.83
N HIS A 70 -9.51 7.16 15.07
CA HIS A 70 -8.10 7.17 15.49
C HIS A 70 -7.68 5.81 16.07
N ALA A 71 -8.02 4.72 15.37
CA ALA A 71 -7.85 3.37 15.89
C ALA A 71 -6.38 3.03 16.14
N ASN A 72 -5.50 3.32 15.20
CA ASN A 72 -4.07 3.05 15.33
C ASN A 72 -3.28 4.36 15.55
N LYS A 73 -3.34 4.90 16.76
CA LYS A 73 -2.84 6.24 17.07
C LYS A 73 -1.36 6.47 16.76
N ASP A 74 -0.51 5.48 17.04
CA ASP A 74 0.94 5.64 16.84
C ASP A 74 1.28 5.70 15.35
N MET A 75 0.67 4.85 14.54
CA MET A 75 0.84 4.88 13.11
C MET A 75 0.20 6.13 12.49
N ASN A 76 -1.00 6.48 12.92
CA ASN A 76 -1.70 7.68 12.44
C ASN A 76 -0.90 8.97 12.71
N ARG A 77 -0.22 9.05 13.84
CA ARG A 77 0.67 10.18 14.18
C ARG A 77 1.80 10.37 13.17
N VAL A 78 2.33 9.29 12.59
CA VAL A 78 3.43 9.33 11.62
C VAL A 78 2.92 9.57 10.21
N THR A 79 1.81 8.92 9.82
CA THR A 79 1.30 8.94 8.43
C THR A 79 0.20 9.97 8.20
N HIS A 80 -0.29 10.63 9.27
CA HIS A 80 -1.46 11.51 9.24
C HIS A 80 -2.71 10.82 8.66
N GLY A 81 -2.82 9.50 8.86
CA GLY A 81 -3.95 8.70 8.41
C GLY A 81 -3.83 8.15 6.98
N GLU A 82 -2.75 8.44 6.25
CA GLU A 82 -2.55 7.87 4.91
C GLU A 82 -2.26 6.37 5.01
N ILE A 83 -3.10 5.56 4.33
CA ILE A 83 -3.00 4.09 4.30
C ILE A 83 -2.15 3.63 3.13
N GLY A 84 -2.32 4.24 1.96
CA GLY A 84 -1.54 3.88 0.78
C GLY A 84 -1.98 4.62 -0.48
N HIS A 85 -1.11 4.55 -1.49
CA HIS A 85 -1.32 5.19 -2.79
C HIS A 85 -0.66 4.37 -3.91
N ILE A 86 -1.18 4.56 -5.13
CA ILE A 86 -0.63 3.98 -6.36
C ILE A 86 0.28 5.01 -7.02
N HIS A 87 1.39 4.55 -7.58
CA HIS A 87 2.25 5.37 -8.44
C HIS A 87 1.74 5.32 -9.88
N PRO A 88 1.24 6.43 -10.46
CA PRO A 88 0.69 6.41 -11.82
C PRO A 88 1.71 6.06 -12.90
N SER A 89 3.00 6.26 -12.63
CA SER A 89 4.07 6.04 -13.59
C SER A 89 4.35 4.56 -13.86
N ASP A 90 4.28 3.72 -12.81
CA ASP A 90 4.77 2.34 -12.86
C ASP A 90 3.80 1.30 -12.27
N GLY A 91 2.72 1.75 -11.62
CA GLY A 91 1.71 0.88 -11.00
C GLY A 91 2.15 0.22 -9.69
N SER A 92 3.38 0.46 -9.22
CA SER A 92 3.74 0.08 -7.85
C SER A 92 3.00 0.95 -6.84
N MET A 93 3.00 0.55 -5.57
CA MET A 93 2.21 1.20 -4.54
C MET A 93 3.03 1.35 -3.27
N HIS A 94 2.76 2.39 -2.47
CA HIS A 94 3.17 2.38 -1.09
C HIS A 94 2.01 2.02 -0.17
N MET A 95 2.30 1.21 0.85
CA MET A 95 1.42 0.91 1.98
C MET A 95 2.08 1.35 3.27
N THR A 96 1.36 2.17 4.04
CA THR A 96 1.85 2.75 5.29
C THR A 96 1.37 1.97 6.51
N PHE A 97 0.21 1.31 6.38
CA PHE A 97 -0.41 0.51 7.42
C PHE A 97 -0.43 -0.97 7.05
N LEU A 98 0.50 -1.73 7.59
CA LEU A 98 0.44 -3.18 7.65
C LEU A 98 0.92 -3.64 9.02
N SER A 99 0.30 -4.70 9.55
CA SER A 99 0.84 -5.33 10.74
C SER A 99 2.24 -5.89 10.45
N PRO A 100 3.15 -5.98 11.44
CA PRO A 100 4.46 -6.62 11.22
C PRO A 100 4.36 -8.05 10.66
N SER A 101 3.34 -8.79 11.05
CA SER A 101 3.04 -10.15 10.56
C SER A 101 2.64 -10.14 9.08
N ASP A 102 1.79 -9.19 8.67
CA ASP A 102 1.37 -9.07 7.27
C ASP A 102 2.50 -8.58 6.40
N ALA A 103 3.26 -7.58 6.84
CA ALA A 103 4.44 -7.08 6.15
C ALA A 103 5.46 -8.21 5.90
N LYS A 104 5.73 -9.04 6.92
CA LYS A 104 6.56 -10.24 6.78
C LYS A 104 6.00 -11.19 5.72
N THR A 105 4.69 -11.47 5.76
CA THR A 105 4.03 -12.35 4.80
C THR A 105 4.14 -11.84 3.37
N VAL A 106 3.98 -10.53 3.16
CA VAL A 106 4.12 -9.87 1.86
C VAL A 106 5.54 -10.05 1.30
N ILE A 107 6.56 -9.80 2.13
CA ILE A 107 7.97 -9.91 1.73
C ILE A 107 8.35 -11.36 1.43
N GLU A 108 8.02 -12.30 2.32
CA GLU A 108 8.34 -13.72 2.15
C GLU A 108 7.64 -14.34 0.93
N ALA A 109 6.47 -13.82 0.57
CA ALA A 109 5.76 -14.23 -0.64
C ALA A 109 6.23 -13.51 -1.91
N GLY A 110 7.10 -12.49 -1.79
CA GLY A 110 7.72 -11.78 -2.91
C GLY A 110 6.85 -10.70 -3.55
N TRP A 111 5.89 -10.12 -2.80
CA TRP A 111 4.96 -9.11 -3.31
C TRP A 111 5.39 -7.67 -3.09
N GLY A 112 6.42 -7.46 -2.28
CA GLY A 112 6.91 -6.11 -1.97
C GLY A 112 8.22 -6.14 -1.19
N GLU A 113 8.65 -4.96 -0.80
CA GLU A 113 9.85 -4.73 0.00
C GLU A 113 9.67 -3.54 0.93
N PHE A 114 10.44 -3.46 1.98
CA PHE A 114 10.47 -2.27 2.82
C PHE A 114 11.04 -1.08 2.07
N HIS A 115 10.47 0.08 2.32
CA HIS A 115 11.07 1.34 1.89
C HIS A 115 12.44 1.52 2.57
N GLY A 116 13.43 2.05 1.84
CA GLY A 116 14.78 2.22 2.38
C GLY A 116 14.89 3.12 3.63
N LEU A 117 13.84 3.92 3.89
CA LEU A 117 13.72 4.77 5.09
C LEU A 117 12.61 4.29 6.05
N ALA A 118 12.14 3.05 5.91
CA ALA A 118 11.15 2.50 6.83
C ALA A 118 11.69 2.52 8.27
N GLY A 119 10.88 3.04 9.21
CA GLY A 119 11.29 3.24 10.60
C GLY A 119 12.03 4.56 10.88
N ASP A 120 12.31 5.39 9.88
CA ASP A 120 12.69 6.79 10.08
C ASP A 120 11.56 7.56 10.78
N ALA A 121 11.88 8.70 11.38
CA ALA A 121 10.94 9.51 12.17
C ALA A 121 9.64 9.90 11.43
N ARG A 122 9.63 9.83 10.10
CA ARG A 122 8.50 10.21 9.23
C ARG A 122 7.79 9.03 8.59
N LEU A 123 8.33 7.81 8.70
CA LEU A 123 7.78 6.61 8.09
C LEU A 123 7.58 5.51 9.13
N THR A 124 6.50 4.74 8.98
CA THR A 124 6.27 3.59 9.85
C THR A 124 7.33 2.51 9.62
N GLN A 125 7.55 1.64 10.60
CA GLN A 125 8.48 0.51 10.48
C GLN A 125 8.07 -0.47 9.36
N THR A 126 6.79 -0.55 9.07
CA THR A 126 6.23 -1.41 8.03
C THR A 126 5.93 -0.67 6.73
N TYR A 127 6.43 0.56 6.57
CA TYR A 127 6.27 1.30 5.32
C TYR A 127 6.95 0.56 4.17
N MET A 128 6.17 0.15 3.20
CA MET A 128 6.66 -0.73 2.15
C MET A 128 6.16 -0.32 0.77
N MET A 129 6.91 -0.73 -0.24
CA MET A 129 6.47 -0.73 -1.62
C MET A 129 5.94 -2.11 -1.99
N LEU A 130 4.73 -2.16 -2.55
CA LEU A 130 4.18 -3.32 -3.24
C LEU A 130 4.52 -3.22 -4.72
N TYR A 131 4.87 -4.36 -5.30
CA TYR A 131 5.16 -4.43 -6.72
C TYR A 131 3.91 -4.29 -7.57
N SER A 132 4.08 -3.68 -8.74
CA SER A 132 3.03 -3.51 -9.74
C SER A 132 2.42 -4.87 -10.11
N PRO A 133 1.08 -5.04 -10.03
CA PRO A 133 0.41 -6.26 -10.47
C PRO A 133 0.47 -6.36 -12.00
N ARG A 134 0.80 -7.55 -12.53
CA ARG A 134 0.97 -7.77 -13.97
C ARG A 134 -0.26 -8.35 -14.65
N ASP A 135 -1.15 -8.95 -13.87
CA ASP A 135 -2.36 -9.61 -14.35
C ASP A 135 -3.49 -9.60 -13.29
N SER A 136 -4.64 -10.16 -13.65
CA SER A 136 -5.81 -10.23 -12.77
C SER A 136 -5.59 -11.07 -11.50
N LYS A 137 -4.71 -12.06 -11.54
CA LYS A 137 -4.40 -12.89 -10.35
C LYS A 137 -3.53 -12.11 -9.36
N GLU A 138 -2.62 -11.30 -9.86
CA GLU A 138 -1.80 -10.41 -9.04
C GLU A 138 -2.61 -9.24 -8.48
N LEU A 139 -3.61 -8.74 -9.23
CA LEU A 139 -4.59 -7.76 -8.74
C LEU A 139 -5.40 -8.31 -7.55
N GLU A 140 -5.78 -9.59 -7.57
CA GLU A 140 -6.46 -10.20 -6.44
C GLU A 140 -5.58 -10.24 -5.17
N VAL A 141 -4.29 -10.47 -5.32
CA VAL A 141 -3.34 -10.38 -4.19
C VAL A 141 -3.21 -8.93 -3.70
N THR A 142 -3.15 -7.96 -4.62
CA THR A 142 -3.17 -6.54 -4.26
C THR A 142 -4.41 -6.19 -3.44
N ARG A 143 -5.60 -6.69 -3.81
CA ARG A 143 -6.83 -6.49 -3.07
C ARG A 143 -6.74 -7.03 -1.64
N LEU A 144 -6.25 -8.25 -1.47
CA LEU A 144 -6.09 -8.86 -0.14
C LEU A 144 -5.14 -8.06 0.76
N ILE A 145 -4.06 -7.52 0.20
CA ILE A 145 -3.10 -6.70 0.94
C ILE A 145 -3.74 -5.36 1.32
N LEU A 146 -4.48 -4.73 0.41
CA LEU A 146 -5.19 -3.47 0.69
C LEU A 146 -6.26 -3.65 1.77
N GLU A 147 -7.06 -4.72 1.70
CA GLU A 147 -8.03 -5.06 2.75
C GLU A 147 -7.35 -5.24 4.11
N ALA A 148 -6.23 -5.95 4.17
CA ALA A 148 -5.46 -6.12 5.40
C ALA A 148 -4.92 -4.77 5.93
N ALA A 149 -4.48 -3.88 5.05
CA ALA A 149 -4.02 -2.54 5.41
C ALA A 149 -5.15 -1.70 6.02
N ILE A 150 -6.32 -1.69 5.41
CA ILE A 150 -7.51 -0.99 5.94
C ILE A 150 -7.91 -1.57 7.29
N GLN A 151 -7.99 -2.90 7.41
CA GLN A 151 -8.32 -3.57 8.68
C GLN A 151 -7.34 -3.21 9.80
N TYR A 152 -6.05 -3.24 9.51
CA TYR A 152 -5.03 -2.91 10.52
C TYR A 152 -5.06 -1.43 10.90
N ALA A 153 -5.27 -0.54 9.92
CA ALA A 153 -5.38 0.90 10.17
C ALA A 153 -6.60 1.25 11.05
N THR A 154 -7.70 0.51 10.91
CA THR A 154 -8.97 0.72 11.63
C THR A 154 -9.11 -0.15 12.88
N PHE A 155 -8.11 -1.00 13.19
CA PHE A 155 -8.16 -1.88 14.36
C PHE A 155 -8.08 -1.08 15.67
N VAL A 156 -9.09 -1.24 16.51
CA VAL A 156 -9.12 -0.75 17.89
C VAL A 156 -8.81 -1.91 18.83
N PRO A 157 -7.68 -1.91 19.56
CA PRO A 157 -7.43 -2.93 20.56
C PRO A 157 -8.55 -2.95 21.61
N PRO A 158 -9.00 -4.12 22.07
CA PRO A 158 -9.91 -4.18 23.19
C PRO A 158 -9.28 -3.53 24.43
N LYS A 159 -10.10 -2.80 25.20
CA LYS A 159 -9.70 -2.17 26.46
C LYS A 159 -9.40 -3.20 27.54
#